data_657088185a68df6db4b21ae78937f6d2
#
_entry.id   657088185a68df6db4b21ae78937f6d2
#
_cell.length_a   1.000
_cell.length_b   1.000
_cell.length_c   1.000
_cell.angle_alpha   90.00
_cell.angle_beta   90.00
_cell.angle_gamma   90.00
#
_symmetry.space_group_name_H-M   'P 1'
#
loop_
_entity.id
_entity.type
_entity.pdbx_description
1 polymer ?
#
loop_
_entity_poly.entity_id
_entity_poly.type
_entity_poly.pdbx_seq_one_letter_code
_entity_poly.pdbx_strand_id
1 'polypeptide(L)'
;MSTEAYPIEVAFPDISVHEQSSSGIAYLHTFDSGEPGPHVMINALTHGNEVCGAIVVDELLRRALRPRRGRLTLAFANVAAYRRFDPAKPDAARFVDQDFNRVWTAAALDDTSRTSSELARAREMRPVIDTVDMLLDLHSMHEKCKPLIVAGPLQKGIDLAVRLGTPATVICDEGHPEGRRMRDYEGFGNADSAKNALLIECGQHWERSAVTVARDTTARFLLLAGVVDEADLPDGWLAPLPTAQHIVRVTQPVVATSMDFRFAAPYTGLEVFPDAGAVIGWSNGEAVVTPYDNCMLVMPSLRQLRPGVTVVRLGKIERTVPNTGASTN
;
A
#
# COMPACT_ATOMS: atom_id res chain seq x y z
N MET A 1 8.52 -11.56 -18.88
CA MET A 1 8.92 -11.46 -17.46
C MET A 1 9.33 -12.84 -17.00
N SER A 2 10.38 -12.94 -16.20
CA SER A 2 10.87 -14.21 -15.65
C SER A 2 9.79 -14.80 -14.74
N THR A 3 9.57 -16.10 -14.85
CA THR A 3 8.77 -16.88 -13.88
C THR A 3 9.60 -17.25 -12.65
N GLU A 4 10.87 -16.83 -12.61
CA GLU A 4 11.74 -17.08 -11.47
C GLU A 4 11.23 -16.38 -10.21
N ALA A 5 11.26 -17.10 -9.09
CA ALA A 5 10.96 -16.55 -7.79
C ALA A 5 12.04 -15.52 -7.41
N TYR A 6 11.65 -14.37 -6.92
CA TYR A 6 12.58 -13.41 -6.34
C TYR A 6 13.20 -13.99 -5.05
N PRO A 7 14.48 -13.68 -4.78
CA PRO A 7 15.10 -14.12 -3.53
C PRO A 7 14.41 -13.48 -2.32
N ILE A 8 14.26 -14.26 -1.25
CA ILE A 8 13.75 -13.78 0.03
C ILE A 8 14.95 -13.26 0.83
N GLU A 9 15.13 -11.93 0.87
CA GLU A 9 16.27 -11.29 1.51
C GLU A 9 16.03 -10.93 2.97
N VAL A 10 14.80 -11.06 3.45
CA VAL A 10 14.37 -10.66 4.80
C VAL A 10 13.75 -11.82 5.55
N ALA A 11 13.94 -11.83 6.87
CA ALA A 11 13.28 -12.78 7.73
C ALA A 11 11.82 -12.38 7.99
N PHE A 12 10.92 -13.34 7.96
CA PHE A 12 9.53 -13.16 8.36
C PHE A 12 9.43 -13.14 9.89
N PRO A 13 8.94 -12.08 10.52
CA PRO A 13 8.87 -12.01 11.98
C PRO A 13 7.85 -13.00 12.54
N ASP A 14 8.16 -13.61 13.68
CA ASP A 14 7.14 -14.29 14.47
C ASP A 14 6.25 -13.25 15.16
N ILE A 15 5.08 -13.02 14.56
CA ILE A 15 4.09 -12.09 15.08
C ILE A 15 3.13 -12.71 16.10
N SER A 16 3.25 -14.01 16.41
CA SER A 16 2.37 -14.69 17.38
C SER A 16 2.42 -14.06 18.76
N VAL A 17 3.55 -13.46 19.12
CA VAL A 17 3.74 -12.71 20.38
C VAL A 17 2.82 -11.49 20.50
N HIS A 18 2.25 -11.02 19.39
CA HIS A 18 1.35 -9.88 19.30
C HIS A 18 -0.14 -10.26 19.19
N GLU A 19 -0.49 -11.53 19.39
CA GLU A 19 -1.87 -12.00 19.28
C GLU A 19 -2.79 -11.36 20.32
N GLN A 20 -2.33 -11.29 21.56
CA GLN A 20 -3.07 -10.58 22.61
C GLN A 20 -2.89 -9.07 22.48
N SER A 21 -3.98 -8.34 22.35
CA SER A 21 -3.95 -6.91 22.09
C SER A 21 -4.73 -6.09 23.10
N SER A 22 -4.36 -4.80 23.23
CA SER A 22 -5.04 -3.85 24.09
C SER A 22 -6.43 -3.43 23.57
N SER A 23 -6.72 -3.63 22.29
CA SER A 23 -8.02 -3.31 21.70
C SER A 23 -9.09 -4.38 21.92
N GLY A 24 -8.70 -5.59 22.37
CA GLY A 24 -9.55 -6.77 22.42
C GLY A 24 -9.71 -7.49 21.07
N ILE A 25 -9.13 -6.95 19.99
CA ILE A 25 -9.12 -7.56 18.65
C ILE A 25 -7.71 -8.10 18.41
N ALA A 26 -7.56 -9.41 18.23
CA ALA A 26 -6.26 -10.05 18.05
C ALA A 26 -5.41 -9.34 16.99
N TYR A 27 -4.12 -9.12 17.25
CA TYR A 27 -3.15 -8.48 16.35
C TYR A 27 -3.44 -7.00 16.01
N LEU A 28 -4.29 -6.34 16.78
CA LEU A 28 -4.62 -4.93 16.60
C LEU A 28 -4.42 -4.19 17.92
N HIS A 29 -3.34 -3.45 18.05
CA HIS A 29 -2.92 -2.77 19.28
C HIS A 29 -3.24 -1.28 19.20
N THR A 30 -4.12 -0.79 20.07
CA THR A 30 -4.44 0.63 20.16
C THR A 30 -3.90 1.19 21.48
N PHE A 31 -3.13 2.26 21.38
CA PHE A 31 -2.54 2.97 22.51
C PHE A 31 -3.12 4.40 22.53
N ASP A 32 -3.63 4.81 23.69
CA ASP A 32 -4.16 6.14 23.92
C ASP A 32 -3.17 6.89 24.82
N SER A 33 -2.80 8.11 24.43
CA SER A 33 -1.91 8.97 25.23
C SER A 33 -2.61 9.65 26.38
N GLY A 34 -3.94 9.74 26.36
CA GLY A 34 -4.73 10.57 27.24
C GLY A 34 -4.77 12.07 26.85
N GLU A 35 -3.94 12.49 25.88
CA GLU A 35 -3.89 13.86 25.39
C GLU A 35 -4.67 14.03 24.08
N PRO A 36 -5.32 15.16 23.83
CA PRO A 36 -6.04 15.42 22.59
C PRO A 36 -5.14 15.31 21.36
N GLY A 37 -5.62 14.64 20.33
CA GLY A 37 -4.89 14.48 19.06
C GLY A 37 -5.59 13.51 18.11
N PRO A 38 -5.03 13.29 16.92
CA PRO A 38 -5.62 12.38 15.93
C PRO A 38 -5.48 10.91 16.35
N HIS A 39 -6.38 10.07 15.83
CA HIS A 39 -6.21 8.62 15.84
C HIS A 39 -5.49 8.18 14.57
N VAL A 40 -4.25 7.76 14.72
CA VAL A 40 -3.39 7.30 13.62
C VAL A 40 -3.33 5.78 13.60
N MET A 41 -3.40 5.18 12.43
CA MET A 41 -3.22 3.74 12.25
C MET A 41 -2.12 3.42 11.25
N ILE A 42 -1.21 2.54 11.64
CA ILE A 42 -0.25 1.88 10.76
C ILE A 42 -0.73 0.44 10.58
N ASN A 43 -1.12 0.10 9.36
CA ASN A 43 -1.59 -1.24 9.02
C ASN A 43 -0.57 -1.99 8.19
N ALA A 44 -0.41 -3.27 8.47
CA ALA A 44 0.45 -4.19 7.73
C ALA A 44 -0.29 -5.50 7.42
N LEU A 45 0.25 -6.28 6.49
CA LEU A 45 -0.29 -7.58 6.11
C LEU A 45 -1.73 -7.53 5.59
N THR A 46 -2.09 -6.49 4.85
CA THR A 46 -3.31 -6.52 4.02
C THR A 46 -3.25 -7.72 3.07
N HIS A 47 -2.04 -8.04 2.59
CA HIS A 47 -1.74 -9.32 1.94
C HIS A 47 -0.66 -10.08 2.73
N GLY A 48 -0.87 -11.38 2.90
CA GLY A 48 -0.05 -12.17 3.82
C GLY A 48 1.41 -12.39 3.37
N ASN A 49 1.73 -12.15 2.11
CA ASN A 49 3.10 -12.25 1.58
C ASN A 49 3.87 -10.92 1.55
N GLU A 50 3.28 -9.83 2.03
CA GLU A 50 3.85 -8.47 2.02
C GLU A 50 4.51 -8.15 3.36
N VAL A 51 5.70 -8.70 3.58
CA VAL A 51 6.32 -8.79 4.92
C VAL A 51 6.95 -7.49 5.42
N CYS A 52 7.31 -6.53 4.54
CA CYS A 52 8.02 -5.31 4.94
C CYS A 52 7.26 -4.51 6.02
N GLY A 53 5.93 -4.38 5.87
CA GLY A 53 5.08 -3.75 6.87
C GLY A 53 5.02 -4.54 8.19
N ALA A 54 5.00 -5.88 8.13
CA ALA A 54 5.00 -6.71 9.32
C ALA A 54 6.27 -6.52 10.16
N ILE A 55 7.43 -6.41 9.51
CA ILE A 55 8.71 -6.12 10.18
C ILE A 55 8.63 -4.77 10.90
N VAL A 56 8.12 -3.74 10.24
CA VAL A 56 8.00 -2.39 10.83
C VAL A 56 7.06 -2.37 12.03
N VAL A 57 5.88 -2.98 11.90
CA VAL A 57 4.90 -3.03 13.01
C VAL A 57 5.45 -3.85 14.17
N ASP A 58 6.11 -4.99 13.92
CA ASP A 58 6.77 -5.80 14.98
C ASP A 58 7.85 -4.98 15.70
N GLU A 59 8.69 -4.25 14.98
CA GLU A 59 9.72 -3.40 15.55
C GLU A 59 9.14 -2.30 16.46
N LEU A 60 8.08 -1.63 16.02
CA LEU A 60 7.41 -0.58 16.81
C LEU A 60 6.76 -1.15 18.09
N LEU A 61 6.12 -2.31 17.98
CA LEU A 61 5.52 -3.00 19.13
C LEU A 61 6.57 -3.47 20.14
N ARG A 62 7.66 -4.09 19.67
CA ARG A 62 8.78 -4.54 20.54
C ARG A 62 9.48 -3.38 21.24
N ARG A 63 9.58 -2.22 20.60
CA ARG A 63 10.11 -0.98 21.18
C ARG A 63 9.12 -0.28 22.10
N ALA A 64 7.90 -0.83 22.21
CA ALA A 64 6.83 -0.24 23.01
C ALA A 64 6.54 1.24 22.66
N LEU A 65 6.59 1.58 21.34
CA LEU A 65 6.26 2.93 20.88
C LEU A 65 4.87 3.34 21.38
N ARG A 66 4.77 4.54 21.92
CA ARG A 66 3.50 5.13 22.42
C ARG A 66 3.29 6.50 21.81
N PRO A 67 2.04 6.88 21.54
CA PRO A 67 1.76 8.24 21.07
C PRO A 67 1.96 9.23 22.22
N ARG A 68 2.47 10.42 21.92
CA ARG A 68 2.57 11.56 22.84
C ARG A 68 1.25 12.32 22.94
N ARG A 69 0.41 12.21 21.91
CA ARG A 69 -0.92 12.80 21.82
C ARG A 69 -1.81 11.96 20.91
N GLY A 70 -3.12 12.02 21.13
CA GLY A 70 -4.08 11.23 20.37
C GLY A 70 -3.91 9.74 20.59
N ARG A 71 -4.21 8.96 19.58
CA ARG A 71 -4.17 7.48 19.61
C ARG A 71 -3.32 6.93 18.48
N LEU A 72 -2.63 5.82 18.76
CA LEU A 72 -1.87 5.07 17.76
C LEU A 72 -2.37 3.63 17.73
N THR A 73 -2.83 3.18 16.56
CA THR A 73 -3.12 1.78 16.29
C THR A 73 -2.03 1.17 15.41
N LEU A 74 -1.45 0.06 15.87
CA LEU A 74 -0.51 -0.77 15.13
C LEU A 74 -1.20 -2.12 14.85
N ALA A 75 -1.32 -2.50 13.58
CA ALA A 75 -2.15 -3.65 13.20
C ALA A 75 -1.49 -4.58 12.18
N PHE A 76 -1.75 -5.88 12.36
CA PHE A 76 -1.55 -6.92 11.37
C PHE A 76 -2.93 -7.39 10.87
N ALA A 77 -3.25 -7.08 9.61
CA ALA A 77 -4.59 -7.32 9.08
C ALA A 77 -4.86 -8.80 8.80
N ASN A 78 -4.35 -9.35 7.72
CA ASN A 78 -4.65 -10.71 7.24
C ASN A 78 -3.64 -11.75 7.78
N VAL A 79 -3.63 -11.93 9.09
CA VAL A 79 -2.74 -12.89 9.77
C VAL A 79 -2.99 -14.33 9.30
N ALA A 80 -4.23 -14.66 8.95
CA ALA A 80 -4.56 -15.99 8.43
C ALA A 80 -3.84 -16.29 7.11
N ALA A 81 -3.73 -15.32 6.22
CA ALA A 81 -2.95 -15.43 4.98
C ALA A 81 -1.44 -15.48 5.28
N TYR A 82 -0.94 -14.61 6.17
CA TYR A 82 0.47 -14.59 6.57
C TYR A 82 0.96 -15.94 7.10
N ARG A 83 0.17 -16.62 7.95
CA ARG A 83 0.47 -17.95 8.51
C ARG A 83 0.56 -19.06 7.45
N ARG A 84 0.09 -18.81 6.21
CA ARG A 84 0.14 -19.75 5.08
C ARG A 84 1.39 -19.56 4.22
N PHE A 85 2.28 -18.64 4.58
CA PHE A 85 3.47 -18.37 3.79
C PHE A 85 4.34 -19.62 3.65
N ASP A 86 4.58 -19.98 2.38
CA ASP A 86 5.47 -21.08 2.01
C ASP A 86 6.52 -20.53 1.02
N PRO A 87 7.81 -20.54 1.37
CA PRO A 87 8.87 -20.07 0.47
C PRO A 87 8.89 -20.77 -0.89
N ALA A 88 8.36 -21.98 -1.00
CA ALA A 88 8.24 -22.69 -2.28
C ALA A 88 7.08 -22.17 -3.16
N LYS A 89 6.10 -21.50 -2.55
CA LYS A 89 4.91 -20.92 -3.21
C LYS A 89 4.54 -19.57 -2.61
N PRO A 90 5.43 -18.59 -2.64
CA PRO A 90 5.30 -17.38 -1.84
C PRO A 90 4.10 -16.50 -2.25
N ASP A 91 3.68 -16.54 -3.50
CA ASP A 91 2.51 -15.79 -3.98
C ASP A 91 1.18 -16.38 -3.49
N ALA A 92 1.16 -17.66 -3.08
CA ALA A 92 -0.06 -18.33 -2.60
C ALA A 92 -0.55 -17.80 -1.24
N ALA A 93 0.31 -17.12 -0.48
CA ALA A 93 -0.05 -16.52 0.80
C ALA A 93 -0.61 -15.10 0.69
N ARG A 94 -0.94 -14.62 -0.51
CA ARG A 94 -1.49 -13.27 -0.68
C ARG A 94 -2.81 -13.09 0.08
N PHE A 95 -3.73 -14.03 -0.03
CA PHE A 95 -5.01 -14.06 0.70
C PHE A 95 -5.47 -15.51 0.93
N VAL A 96 -6.51 -15.68 1.73
CA VAL A 96 -7.10 -17.00 2.04
C VAL A 96 -8.20 -17.35 1.03
N ASP A 97 -9.24 -16.51 0.95
CA ASP A 97 -10.44 -16.74 0.13
C ASP A 97 -10.60 -15.66 -0.95
N GLN A 98 -10.34 -14.39 -0.64
CA GLN A 98 -10.46 -13.26 -1.56
C GLN A 98 -9.50 -12.13 -1.19
N ASP A 99 -9.23 -11.24 -2.13
CA ASP A 99 -8.34 -10.10 -1.88
C ASP A 99 -8.91 -9.18 -0.77
N PHE A 100 -8.17 -9.02 0.33
CA PHE A 100 -8.56 -8.20 1.48
C PHE A 100 -8.78 -6.73 1.10
N ASN A 101 -8.08 -6.25 0.06
CA ASN A 101 -8.26 -4.91 -0.48
C ASN A 101 -9.37 -4.80 -1.54
N ARG A 102 -10.37 -5.71 -1.50
CA ARG A 102 -11.62 -5.65 -2.29
C ARG A 102 -12.87 -5.70 -1.43
N VAL A 103 -12.74 -5.85 -0.12
CA VAL A 103 -13.89 -6.06 0.79
C VAL A 103 -14.36 -4.80 1.50
N TRP A 104 -13.68 -3.67 1.36
CA TRP A 104 -13.90 -2.47 2.15
C TRP A 104 -14.98 -1.56 1.59
N THR A 105 -16.21 -2.10 1.50
CA THR A 105 -17.44 -1.31 1.28
C THR A 105 -18.43 -1.59 2.38
N ALA A 106 -19.24 -0.60 2.80
CA ALA A 106 -20.31 -0.80 3.78
C ALA A 106 -21.20 -1.95 3.35
N ALA A 107 -21.60 -1.99 2.08
CA ALA A 107 -22.47 -3.06 1.54
C ALA A 107 -21.86 -4.47 1.70
N ALA A 108 -20.53 -4.63 1.48
CA ALA A 108 -19.88 -5.94 1.65
C ALA A 108 -19.72 -6.31 3.13
N LEU A 109 -19.41 -5.33 3.98
CA LEU A 109 -19.21 -5.55 5.42
C LEU A 109 -20.53 -5.80 6.16
N ASP A 110 -21.63 -5.19 5.74
CA ASP A 110 -22.96 -5.35 6.34
C ASP A 110 -23.71 -6.60 5.86
N ASP A 111 -23.33 -7.15 4.68
CA ASP A 111 -23.98 -8.33 4.11
C ASP A 111 -23.51 -9.61 4.82
N THR A 112 -24.25 -10.03 5.84
CA THR A 112 -23.97 -11.24 6.64
C THR A 112 -24.12 -12.54 5.85
N SER A 113 -24.72 -12.53 4.66
CA SER A 113 -24.82 -13.71 3.79
C SER A 113 -23.50 -14.02 3.09
N ARG A 114 -22.63 -13.01 2.94
CA ARG A 114 -21.26 -13.18 2.39
C ARG A 114 -20.29 -13.58 3.48
N THR A 115 -19.59 -14.67 3.23
CA THR A 115 -18.59 -15.21 4.18
C THR A 115 -17.26 -15.43 3.49
N SER A 116 -16.19 -15.02 4.14
CA SER A 116 -14.80 -15.36 3.82
C SER A 116 -13.94 -15.01 5.02
N SER A 117 -12.73 -15.54 5.07
CA SER A 117 -11.74 -15.19 6.09
C SER A 117 -11.47 -13.68 6.11
N GLU A 118 -11.33 -13.07 4.94
CA GLU A 118 -11.06 -11.64 4.79
C GLU A 118 -12.25 -10.78 5.23
N LEU A 119 -13.49 -11.14 4.88
CA LEU A 119 -14.67 -10.41 5.34
C LEU A 119 -14.87 -10.53 6.85
N ALA A 120 -14.65 -11.72 7.42
CA ALA A 120 -14.73 -11.91 8.87
C ALA A 120 -13.72 -10.99 9.57
N ARG A 121 -12.48 -10.99 9.09
CA ARG A 121 -11.41 -10.16 9.64
C ARG A 121 -11.67 -8.66 9.46
N ALA A 122 -12.15 -8.23 8.30
CA ALA A 122 -12.50 -6.84 8.06
C ALA A 122 -13.62 -6.35 8.99
N ARG A 123 -14.63 -7.19 9.25
CA ARG A 123 -15.69 -6.89 10.21
C ARG A 123 -15.20 -6.76 11.65
N GLU A 124 -14.23 -7.61 12.06
CA GLU A 124 -13.57 -7.48 13.37
C GLU A 124 -12.82 -6.16 13.49
N MET A 125 -12.08 -5.75 12.45
CA MET A 125 -11.26 -4.54 12.48
C MET A 125 -12.08 -3.25 12.32
N ARG A 126 -13.24 -3.31 11.66
CA ARG A 126 -14.09 -2.17 11.32
C ARG A 126 -14.36 -1.21 12.49
N PRO A 127 -14.72 -1.66 13.70
CA PRO A 127 -15.03 -0.76 14.81
C PRO A 127 -13.84 0.15 15.20
N VAL A 128 -12.61 -0.32 15.02
CA VAL A 128 -11.42 0.51 15.26
C VAL A 128 -11.16 1.41 14.06
N ILE A 129 -11.22 0.91 12.83
CA ILE A 129 -10.99 1.68 11.60
C ILE A 129 -11.98 2.84 11.47
N ASP A 130 -13.22 2.65 11.89
CA ASP A 130 -14.24 3.70 11.92
C ASP A 130 -13.86 4.88 12.83
N THR A 131 -12.94 4.71 13.77
CA THR A 131 -12.44 5.78 14.65
C THR A 131 -11.13 6.39 14.19
N VAL A 132 -10.46 5.83 13.17
CA VAL A 132 -9.17 6.31 12.67
C VAL A 132 -9.34 7.58 11.85
N ASP A 133 -8.48 8.58 12.12
CA ASP A 133 -8.42 9.84 11.36
C ASP A 133 -7.41 9.77 10.21
N MET A 134 -6.26 9.10 10.45
CA MET A 134 -5.18 8.98 9.47
C MET A 134 -4.67 7.53 9.40
N LEU A 135 -4.71 6.94 8.20
CA LEU A 135 -4.28 5.57 7.94
C LEU A 135 -3.08 5.54 6.99
N LEU A 136 -2.05 4.78 7.35
CA LEU A 136 -1.00 4.33 6.43
C LEU A 136 -1.09 2.80 6.29
N ASP A 137 -1.39 2.33 5.07
CA ASP A 137 -1.46 0.92 4.72
C ASP A 137 -0.16 0.50 4.03
N LEU A 138 0.62 -0.38 4.68
CA LEU A 138 1.95 -0.80 4.23
C LEU A 138 1.86 -2.00 3.31
N HIS A 139 2.20 -1.80 2.05
CA HIS A 139 2.21 -2.80 0.98
C HIS A 139 3.58 -2.94 0.33
N SER A 140 3.68 -3.93 -0.55
CA SER A 140 4.79 -4.14 -1.45
C SER A 140 4.31 -4.81 -2.74
N MET A 141 5.17 -4.95 -3.73
CA MET A 141 4.80 -5.37 -5.08
C MET A 141 5.39 -6.74 -5.45
N HIS A 142 4.68 -7.48 -6.31
CA HIS A 142 5.17 -8.74 -6.87
C HIS A 142 6.44 -8.55 -7.71
N GLU A 143 6.46 -7.50 -8.53
CA GLU A 143 7.56 -7.21 -9.43
C GLU A 143 8.50 -6.16 -8.84
N LYS A 144 9.77 -6.17 -9.27
CA LYS A 144 10.69 -5.09 -8.95
C LYS A 144 10.18 -3.79 -9.54
N CYS A 145 9.88 -2.84 -8.68
CA CYS A 145 9.48 -1.50 -9.05
C CYS A 145 10.00 -0.52 -8.01
N LYS A 146 10.27 0.71 -8.43
CA LYS A 146 10.56 1.78 -7.46
C LYS A 146 9.36 2.01 -6.55
N PRO A 147 9.58 2.39 -5.29
CA PRO A 147 8.49 2.67 -4.35
C PRO A 147 7.54 3.75 -4.87
N LEU A 148 6.26 3.61 -4.54
CA LEU A 148 5.24 4.59 -4.90
C LEU A 148 4.14 4.64 -3.83
N ILE A 149 3.49 5.80 -3.70
CA ILE A 149 2.28 5.96 -2.89
C ILE A 149 1.06 5.93 -3.78
N VAL A 150 0.03 5.23 -3.34
CA VAL A 150 -1.33 5.32 -3.89
C VAL A 150 -2.13 6.27 -3.00
N ALA A 151 -2.36 7.48 -3.50
CA ALA A 151 -3.05 8.55 -2.78
C ALA A 151 -4.57 8.56 -3.03
N GLY A 152 -5.06 7.72 -3.96
CA GLY A 152 -6.44 7.74 -4.43
C GLY A 152 -6.76 8.98 -5.28
N PRO A 153 -8.04 9.17 -5.67
CA PRO A 153 -8.41 10.21 -6.63
C PRO A 153 -8.55 11.61 -6.01
N LEU A 154 -8.69 11.70 -4.68
CA LEU A 154 -9.04 12.93 -3.99
C LEU A 154 -7.82 13.82 -3.71
N GLN A 155 -7.99 15.14 -3.83
CA GLN A 155 -6.93 16.12 -3.58
C GLN A 155 -6.33 16.00 -2.17
N LYS A 156 -7.15 15.73 -1.14
CA LYS A 156 -6.66 15.55 0.23
C LYS A 156 -5.62 14.43 0.39
N GLY A 157 -5.77 13.32 -0.36
CA GLY A 157 -4.79 12.22 -0.38
C GLY A 157 -3.49 12.65 -1.06
N ILE A 158 -3.60 13.38 -2.18
CA ILE A 158 -2.45 13.94 -2.89
C ILE A 158 -1.69 14.92 -1.99
N ASP A 159 -2.39 15.83 -1.31
CA ASP A 159 -1.79 16.82 -0.40
C ASP A 159 -1.09 16.14 0.78
N LEU A 160 -1.67 15.07 1.33
CA LEU A 160 -1.04 14.28 2.39
C LEU A 160 0.25 13.61 1.89
N ALA A 161 0.25 13.01 0.70
CA ALA A 161 1.42 12.39 0.09
C ALA A 161 2.52 13.41 -0.22
N VAL A 162 2.16 14.60 -0.69
CA VAL A 162 3.10 15.70 -0.94
C VAL A 162 3.73 16.18 0.37
N ARG A 163 2.94 16.36 1.43
CA ARG A 163 3.45 16.74 2.75
C ARG A 163 4.36 15.67 3.35
N LEU A 164 4.12 14.39 3.08
CA LEU A 164 4.97 13.29 3.50
C LEU A 164 6.35 13.34 2.83
N GLY A 165 6.43 13.81 1.58
CA GLY A 165 7.66 14.08 0.84
C GLY A 165 8.35 12.84 0.25
N THR A 166 7.89 11.64 0.55
CA THR A 166 8.46 10.36 0.10
C THR A 166 7.35 9.34 -0.18
N PRO A 167 7.56 8.37 -1.09
CA PRO A 167 8.59 8.28 -2.13
C PRO A 167 8.41 9.30 -3.27
N ALA A 168 9.28 9.20 -4.30
CA ALA A 168 9.26 10.15 -5.44
C ALA A 168 8.02 10.07 -6.33
N THR A 169 7.25 8.99 -6.28
CA THR A 169 6.08 8.80 -7.13
C THR A 169 4.80 8.69 -6.31
N VAL A 170 3.82 9.53 -6.66
CA VAL A 170 2.47 9.54 -6.07
C VAL A 170 1.46 9.20 -7.15
N ILE A 171 0.77 8.08 -7.00
CA ILE A 171 -0.24 7.58 -7.93
C ILE A 171 -1.63 8.02 -7.47
N CYS A 172 -2.37 8.64 -8.38
CA CYS A 172 -3.77 9.01 -8.21
C CYS A 172 -4.62 8.08 -9.07
N ASP A 173 -5.42 7.23 -8.45
CA ASP A 173 -6.28 6.27 -9.15
C ASP A 173 -7.65 6.13 -8.49
N GLU A 174 -8.64 5.68 -9.27
CA GLU A 174 -10.02 5.42 -8.80
C GLU A 174 -10.17 4.07 -8.06
N GLY A 175 -9.09 3.31 -7.92
CA GLY A 175 -9.11 1.98 -7.32
C GLY A 175 -9.44 0.86 -8.30
N HIS A 176 -10.16 -0.16 -7.82
CA HIS A 176 -10.50 -1.34 -8.60
C HIS A 176 -12.01 -1.49 -8.77
N PRO A 177 -12.50 -1.90 -9.94
CA PRO A 177 -13.91 -2.15 -10.17
C PRO A 177 -14.46 -3.34 -9.35
N GLU A 178 -13.57 -4.26 -8.94
CA GLU A 178 -13.93 -5.48 -8.17
C GLU A 178 -14.24 -5.20 -6.70
N GLY A 179 -13.90 -4.02 -6.17
CA GLY A 179 -14.13 -3.64 -4.78
C GLY A 179 -13.14 -2.61 -4.25
N ARG A 180 -13.41 -2.10 -3.06
CA ARG A 180 -12.64 -1.01 -2.46
C ARG A 180 -11.49 -1.52 -1.59
N ARG A 181 -10.40 -0.77 -1.61
CA ARG A 181 -9.26 -0.91 -0.70
C ARG A 181 -9.61 -0.30 0.67
N MET A 182 -8.91 -0.72 1.72
CA MET A 182 -9.04 -0.13 3.06
C MET A 182 -8.80 1.38 3.03
N ARG A 183 -7.79 1.85 2.26
CA ARG A 183 -7.50 3.27 2.11
C ARG A 183 -8.63 4.08 1.45
N ASP A 184 -9.56 3.44 0.75
CA ASP A 184 -10.71 4.08 0.08
C ASP A 184 -12.02 3.93 0.88
N TYR A 185 -11.95 3.32 2.08
CA TYR A 185 -13.12 3.00 2.89
C TYR A 185 -13.71 4.25 3.53
N GLU A 186 -15.04 4.41 3.40
CA GLU A 186 -15.85 5.44 4.05
C GLU A 186 -15.22 6.85 4.03
N GLY A 187 -14.96 7.44 5.20
CA GLY A 187 -14.43 8.79 5.33
C GLY A 187 -13.09 9.01 4.66
N PHE A 188 -12.24 7.98 4.49
CA PHE A 188 -10.98 8.09 3.76
C PHE A 188 -11.22 8.38 2.28
N GLY A 189 -12.22 7.75 1.68
CA GLY A 189 -12.62 7.92 0.27
C GLY A 189 -13.70 8.99 0.06
N ASN A 190 -14.07 9.77 1.06
CA ASN A 190 -15.08 10.83 0.97
C ASN A 190 -14.43 12.21 1.02
N ALA A 191 -14.67 13.05 0.01
CA ALA A 191 -14.09 14.39 -0.10
C ALA A 191 -14.48 15.33 1.06
N ASP A 192 -15.69 15.16 1.60
CA ASP A 192 -16.22 16.02 2.68
C ASP A 192 -15.76 15.59 4.08
N SER A 193 -15.04 14.47 4.18
CA SER A 193 -14.49 13.98 5.45
C SER A 193 -13.06 14.46 5.66
N ALA A 194 -12.76 14.82 6.91
CA ALA A 194 -11.39 15.15 7.33
C ALA A 194 -10.46 13.91 7.40
N LYS A 195 -11.02 12.70 7.48
CA LYS A 195 -10.25 11.46 7.49
C LYS A 195 -9.44 11.31 6.22
N ASN A 196 -8.21 10.79 6.35
CA ASN A 196 -7.31 10.63 5.21
C ASN A 196 -6.51 9.34 5.28
N ALA A 197 -6.10 8.80 4.14
CA ALA A 197 -5.34 7.56 4.09
C ALA A 197 -4.37 7.54 2.90
N LEU A 198 -3.23 6.90 3.12
CA LEU A 198 -2.27 6.54 2.09
C LEU A 198 -2.02 5.04 2.09
N LEU A 199 -1.75 4.50 0.91
CA LEU A 199 -1.21 3.16 0.73
C LEU A 199 0.19 3.31 0.13
N ILE A 200 1.20 2.71 0.74
CA ILE A 200 2.57 2.70 0.23
C ILE A 200 2.91 1.34 -0.36
N GLU A 201 3.41 1.32 -1.58
CA GLU A 201 4.06 0.19 -2.22
C GLU A 201 5.58 0.34 -2.06
N CYS A 202 6.15 -0.41 -1.13
CA CYS A 202 7.52 -0.19 -0.65
C CYS A 202 8.62 -0.71 -1.58
N GLY A 203 8.29 -1.44 -2.63
CA GLY A 203 9.22 -2.14 -3.52
C GLY A 203 8.85 -3.61 -3.67
N GLN A 204 9.77 -4.47 -4.12
CA GLN A 204 9.48 -5.90 -4.26
C GLN A 204 9.30 -6.56 -2.88
N HIS A 205 8.35 -7.50 -2.76
CA HIS A 205 7.86 -8.07 -1.49
C HIS A 205 8.95 -8.45 -0.48
N TRP A 206 10.06 -9.02 -0.95
CA TRP A 206 11.06 -9.65 -0.08
C TRP A 206 12.44 -9.00 -0.15
N GLU A 207 12.57 -7.89 -0.87
CA GLU A 207 13.80 -7.10 -0.89
C GLU A 207 13.98 -6.36 0.44
N ARG A 208 15.23 -6.31 0.90
CA ARG A 208 15.61 -5.56 2.11
C ARG A 208 15.34 -4.06 1.96
N SER A 209 15.46 -3.55 0.74
CA SER A 209 15.14 -2.16 0.41
C SER A 209 13.68 -1.79 0.71
N ALA A 210 12.72 -2.73 0.52
CA ALA A 210 11.32 -2.49 0.84
C ALA A 210 11.10 -2.23 2.34
N VAL A 211 11.84 -2.91 3.22
CA VAL A 211 11.79 -2.65 4.67
C VAL A 211 12.32 -1.25 5.01
N THR A 212 13.39 -0.82 4.33
CA THR A 212 13.94 0.54 4.53
C THR A 212 12.92 1.61 4.14
N VAL A 213 12.23 1.42 3.01
CA VAL A 213 11.16 2.33 2.58
C VAL A 213 9.98 2.32 3.54
N ALA A 214 9.56 1.14 4.01
CA ALA A 214 8.46 1.01 4.97
C ALA A 214 8.78 1.74 6.29
N ARG A 215 10.02 1.64 6.79
CA ARG A 215 10.50 2.36 7.99
C ARG A 215 10.47 3.87 7.79
N ASP A 216 11.08 4.38 6.71
CA ASP A 216 11.14 5.82 6.42
C ASP A 216 9.73 6.41 6.26
N THR A 217 8.88 5.76 5.47
CA THR A 217 7.51 6.23 5.24
C THR A 217 6.68 6.22 6.53
N THR A 218 6.79 5.17 7.35
CA THR A 218 6.10 5.07 8.64
C THR A 218 6.56 6.15 9.60
N ALA A 219 7.87 6.36 9.76
CA ALA A 219 8.43 7.39 10.62
C ALA A 219 7.90 8.78 10.24
N ARG A 220 8.00 9.13 8.95
CA ARG A 220 7.49 10.42 8.44
C ARG A 220 5.99 10.58 8.61
N PHE A 221 5.22 9.52 8.41
CA PHE A 221 3.77 9.56 8.59
C PHE A 221 3.38 9.83 10.05
N LEU A 222 4.04 9.18 11.00
CA LEU A 222 3.82 9.40 12.44
C LEU A 222 4.22 10.81 12.87
N LEU A 223 5.36 11.33 12.39
CA LEU A 223 5.81 12.71 12.63
C LEU A 223 4.83 13.72 12.02
N LEU A 224 4.42 13.52 10.77
CA LEU A 224 3.48 14.40 10.06
C LEU A 224 2.12 14.46 10.75
N ALA A 225 1.67 13.34 11.31
CA ALA A 225 0.44 13.27 12.11
C ALA A 225 0.60 13.90 13.50
N GLY A 226 1.82 14.17 13.94
CA GLY A 226 2.14 14.80 15.22
C GLY A 226 1.83 13.93 16.44
N VAL A 227 1.83 12.59 16.26
CA VAL A 227 1.59 11.65 17.38
C VAL A 227 2.86 11.17 18.05
N VAL A 228 4.03 11.39 17.44
CA VAL A 228 5.36 11.13 18.01
C VAL A 228 6.30 12.26 17.66
N ASP A 229 7.42 12.35 18.38
CA ASP A 229 8.56 13.20 18.05
C ASP A 229 9.70 12.36 17.44
N GLU A 230 10.67 13.00 16.79
CA GLU A 230 11.80 12.30 16.16
C GLU A 230 12.59 11.45 17.17
N ALA A 231 12.73 11.94 18.42
CA ALA A 231 13.40 11.22 19.49
C ALA A 231 12.71 9.91 19.93
N ASP A 232 11.45 9.70 19.56
CA ASP A 232 10.71 8.46 19.84
C ASP A 232 10.97 7.38 18.78
N LEU A 233 11.49 7.80 17.61
CA LEU A 233 11.73 6.90 16.48
C LEU A 233 13.08 6.19 16.58
N PRO A 234 13.21 5.00 16.01
CA PRO A 234 14.50 4.33 15.94
C PRO A 234 15.50 5.11 15.07
N ASP A 235 16.75 5.12 15.49
CA ASP A 235 17.84 5.72 14.71
C ASP A 235 17.93 5.11 13.29
N GLY A 236 18.19 5.96 12.30
CA GLY A 236 18.41 5.53 10.91
C GLY A 236 17.12 5.16 10.14
N TRP A 237 15.94 5.42 10.70
CA TRP A 237 14.70 5.21 9.96
C TRP A 237 14.46 6.28 8.91
N LEU A 238 14.85 7.52 9.18
CA LEU A 238 14.67 8.62 8.22
C LEU A 238 15.78 8.62 7.17
N ALA A 239 15.40 8.39 5.91
CA ALA A 239 16.29 8.48 4.76
C ALA A 239 16.28 9.89 4.14
N PRO A 240 17.26 10.27 3.31
CA PRO A 240 17.18 11.50 2.54
C PRO A 240 15.93 11.55 1.66
N LEU A 241 15.26 12.70 1.62
CA LEU A 241 14.11 12.91 0.75
C LEU A 241 14.53 12.87 -0.73
N PRO A 242 13.66 12.39 -1.63
CA PRO A 242 13.85 12.56 -3.07
C PRO A 242 13.83 14.05 -3.42
N THR A 243 14.51 14.44 -4.49
CA THR A 243 14.57 15.86 -4.93
C THR A 243 13.21 16.43 -5.32
N ALA A 244 12.32 15.58 -5.78
CA ALA A 244 10.94 15.94 -6.16
C ALA A 244 10.01 14.75 -6.06
N GLN A 245 8.72 15.02 -6.02
CA GLN A 245 7.65 14.04 -6.20
C GLN A 245 6.92 14.28 -7.53
N HIS A 246 6.64 13.18 -8.24
CA HIS A 246 5.85 13.17 -9.46
C HIS A 246 4.43 12.70 -9.14
N ILE A 247 3.45 13.55 -9.37
CA ILE A 247 2.03 13.22 -9.22
C ILE A 247 1.56 12.63 -10.54
N VAL A 248 1.18 11.36 -10.52
CA VAL A 248 0.81 10.57 -11.71
C VAL A 248 -0.65 10.17 -11.61
N ARG A 249 -1.46 10.62 -12.54
CA ARG A 249 -2.86 10.18 -12.63
C ARG A 249 -2.97 8.95 -13.52
N VAL A 250 -3.54 7.89 -12.99
CA VAL A 250 -3.95 6.73 -13.78
C VAL A 250 -5.13 7.12 -14.66
N THR A 251 -5.02 6.85 -15.96
CA THR A 251 -6.04 7.20 -16.95
C THR A 251 -6.88 5.98 -17.33
N GLN A 252 -6.24 4.82 -17.46
CA GLN A 252 -6.93 3.58 -17.81
C GLN A 252 -6.13 2.34 -17.42
N PRO A 253 -6.79 1.22 -17.09
CA PRO A 253 -6.15 -0.08 -16.98
C PRO A 253 -6.01 -0.74 -18.36
N VAL A 254 -4.96 -1.55 -18.53
CA VAL A 254 -4.88 -2.56 -19.57
C VAL A 254 -5.29 -3.89 -18.97
N VAL A 255 -6.41 -4.43 -19.43
CA VAL A 255 -6.99 -5.67 -18.93
C VAL A 255 -6.70 -6.79 -19.89
N ALA A 256 -6.13 -7.91 -19.41
CA ALA A 256 -5.92 -9.08 -20.22
C ALA A 256 -7.26 -9.69 -20.65
N THR A 257 -7.41 -9.98 -21.93
CA THR A 257 -8.59 -10.65 -22.49
C THR A 257 -8.39 -12.17 -22.61
N SER A 258 -7.15 -12.64 -22.50
CA SER A 258 -6.76 -14.04 -22.59
C SER A 258 -5.47 -14.33 -21.83
N MET A 259 -5.01 -15.58 -21.86
CA MET A 259 -3.74 -16.03 -21.27
C MET A 259 -2.51 -15.73 -22.15
N ASP A 260 -2.69 -15.17 -23.35
CA ASP A 260 -1.59 -14.92 -24.30
C ASP A 260 -0.97 -13.53 -24.19
N PHE A 261 -1.43 -12.70 -23.23
CA PHE A 261 -0.86 -11.37 -23.05
C PHE A 261 0.65 -11.46 -22.79
N ARG A 262 1.43 -10.63 -23.49
CA ARG A 262 2.87 -10.50 -23.30
C ARG A 262 3.30 -9.06 -23.42
N PHE A 263 4.22 -8.63 -22.56
CA PHE A 263 4.86 -7.32 -22.71
C PHE A 263 5.92 -7.31 -23.80
N ALA A 264 6.17 -6.13 -24.37
CA ALA A 264 7.20 -5.93 -25.41
C ALA A 264 8.63 -6.00 -24.82
N ALA A 265 8.79 -5.72 -23.53
CA ALA A 265 10.04 -5.77 -22.79
C ALA A 265 9.78 -6.17 -21.33
N PRO A 266 10.80 -6.50 -20.53
CA PRO A 266 10.66 -6.81 -19.12
C PRO A 266 10.49 -5.50 -18.30
N TYR A 267 9.33 -4.89 -18.42
CA TYR A 267 9.02 -3.66 -17.66
C TYR A 267 8.96 -3.93 -16.18
N THR A 268 9.47 -2.98 -15.40
CA THR A 268 9.46 -3.00 -13.93
C THR A 268 8.47 -2.00 -13.32
N GLY A 269 7.96 -1.07 -14.16
CA GLY A 269 7.06 -0.01 -13.76
C GLY A 269 7.75 1.35 -13.68
N LEU A 270 6.94 2.39 -13.88
CA LEU A 270 7.34 3.79 -13.95
C LEU A 270 8.17 4.14 -15.19
N GLU A 271 8.28 3.24 -16.19
CA GLU A 271 8.81 3.59 -17.50
C GLU A 271 7.87 4.58 -18.19
N VAL A 272 8.46 5.63 -18.77
CA VAL A 272 7.73 6.66 -19.52
C VAL A 272 7.99 6.51 -21.01
N PHE A 273 6.96 6.35 -21.78
CA PHE A 273 7.01 6.31 -23.25
C PHE A 273 6.75 7.70 -23.80
N PRO A 274 7.72 8.30 -24.52
CA PRO A 274 7.59 9.68 -24.97
C PRO A 274 6.47 9.87 -26.00
N ASP A 275 6.23 8.87 -26.85
CA ASP A 275 5.31 8.97 -27.97
C ASP A 275 4.05 8.13 -27.78
N ALA A 276 2.91 8.65 -28.22
CA ALA A 276 1.68 7.89 -28.41
C ALA A 276 1.89 6.80 -29.48
N GLY A 277 1.18 5.67 -29.34
CA GLY A 277 1.28 4.56 -30.29
C GLY A 277 2.50 3.63 -30.08
N ALA A 278 3.33 3.90 -29.05
CA ALA A 278 4.42 3.00 -28.70
C ALA A 278 3.88 1.63 -28.23
N VAL A 279 4.40 0.56 -28.81
CA VAL A 279 3.96 -0.82 -28.48
C VAL A 279 4.50 -1.20 -27.10
N ILE A 280 3.60 -1.49 -26.16
CA ILE A 280 3.93 -1.96 -24.81
C ILE A 280 3.71 -3.46 -24.62
N GLY A 281 2.99 -4.09 -25.55
CA GLY A 281 2.72 -5.53 -25.49
C GLY A 281 1.78 -6.00 -26.58
N TRP A 282 1.35 -7.25 -26.46
CA TRP A 282 0.38 -7.86 -27.37
C TRP A 282 -0.64 -8.67 -26.57
N SER A 283 -1.89 -8.69 -27.08
CA SER A 283 -2.98 -9.50 -26.56
C SER A 283 -3.77 -10.03 -27.75
N ASN A 284 -3.98 -11.35 -27.83
CA ASN A 284 -4.67 -12.01 -28.96
C ASN A 284 -4.07 -11.66 -30.35
N GLY A 285 -2.73 -11.47 -30.38
CA GLY A 285 -2.03 -11.09 -31.62
C GLY A 285 -2.11 -9.61 -31.98
N GLU A 286 -2.92 -8.81 -31.29
CA GLU A 286 -3.04 -7.37 -31.49
C GLU A 286 -2.06 -6.58 -30.60
N ALA A 287 -1.50 -5.50 -31.15
CA ALA A 287 -0.60 -4.64 -30.39
C ALA A 287 -1.37 -3.81 -29.36
N VAL A 288 -0.87 -3.82 -28.14
CA VAL A 288 -1.29 -2.89 -27.07
C VAL A 288 -0.34 -1.72 -27.07
N VAL A 289 -0.85 -0.51 -27.26
CA VAL A 289 -0.05 0.70 -27.45
C VAL A 289 -0.37 1.79 -26.43
N THR A 290 0.57 2.72 -26.24
CA THR A 290 0.36 3.93 -25.43
C THR A 290 -0.67 4.84 -26.09
N PRO A 291 -1.68 5.35 -25.35
CA PRO A 291 -2.75 6.16 -25.92
C PRO A 291 -2.39 7.65 -26.10
N TYR A 292 -1.29 8.11 -25.50
CA TYR A 292 -0.84 9.50 -25.50
C TYR A 292 0.66 9.61 -25.24
N ASP A 293 1.22 10.78 -25.53
CA ASP A 293 2.64 11.10 -25.28
C ASP A 293 2.94 11.15 -23.78
N ASN A 294 4.17 10.75 -23.41
CA ASN A 294 4.65 10.66 -22.03
C ASN A 294 3.80 9.73 -21.16
N CYS A 295 3.38 8.60 -21.73
CA CYS A 295 2.62 7.59 -21.05
C CYS A 295 3.51 6.77 -20.09
N MET A 296 3.12 6.71 -18.82
CA MET A 296 3.82 5.93 -17.78
C MET A 296 3.14 4.58 -17.56
N LEU A 297 3.95 3.53 -17.45
CA LEU A 297 3.47 2.22 -17.01
C LEU A 297 3.45 2.14 -15.49
N VAL A 298 2.31 1.84 -14.90
CA VAL A 298 2.13 1.73 -13.46
C VAL A 298 1.87 0.28 -13.08
N MET A 299 2.78 -0.31 -12.30
CA MET A 299 2.70 -1.66 -11.74
C MET A 299 2.40 -2.75 -12.80
N PRO A 300 3.22 -2.89 -13.86
CA PRO A 300 3.08 -3.97 -14.83
C PRO A 300 3.37 -5.32 -14.18
N SER A 301 2.49 -6.32 -14.35
CA SER A 301 2.71 -7.68 -13.86
C SER A 301 1.88 -8.70 -14.62
N LEU A 302 2.47 -9.88 -14.86
CA LEU A 302 1.80 -11.05 -15.44
C LEU A 302 1.67 -12.21 -14.43
N ARG A 303 2.04 -12.02 -13.16
CA ARG A 303 2.03 -13.11 -12.16
C ARG A 303 0.62 -13.64 -11.84
N GLN A 304 -0.39 -12.82 -12.05
CA GLN A 304 -1.79 -13.19 -11.87
C GLN A 304 -2.56 -13.22 -13.22
N LEU A 305 -1.84 -13.41 -14.33
CA LEU A 305 -2.44 -13.36 -15.65
C LEU A 305 -3.62 -14.33 -15.77
N ARG A 306 -4.77 -13.80 -16.08
CA ARG A 306 -6.00 -14.47 -16.47
C ARG A 306 -6.92 -13.46 -17.15
N PRO A 307 -7.91 -13.91 -17.94
CA PRO A 307 -8.91 -13.01 -18.49
C PRO A 307 -9.57 -12.16 -17.39
N GLY A 308 -9.73 -10.86 -17.65
CA GLY A 308 -10.33 -9.90 -16.71
C GLY A 308 -9.35 -9.26 -15.74
N VAL A 309 -8.07 -9.68 -15.67
CA VAL A 309 -7.07 -9.08 -14.77
C VAL A 309 -6.40 -7.87 -15.42
N THR A 310 -6.21 -6.81 -14.63
CA THR A 310 -5.36 -5.67 -15.01
C THR A 310 -3.89 -6.10 -15.00
N VAL A 311 -3.23 -6.01 -16.15
CA VAL A 311 -1.80 -6.36 -16.31
C VAL A 311 -0.88 -5.15 -16.17
N VAL A 312 -1.39 -3.95 -16.43
CA VAL A 312 -0.70 -2.67 -16.21
C VAL A 312 -1.74 -1.55 -16.18
N ARG A 313 -1.46 -0.46 -15.48
CA ARG A 313 -2.21 0.78 -15.59
C ARG A 313 -1.39 1.80 -16.36
N LEU A 314 -2.06 2.62 -17.16
CA LEU A 314 -1.44 3.71 -17.90
C LEU A 314 -1.67 5.01 -17.14
N GLY A 315 -0.61 5.77 -16.92
CA GLY A 315 -0.63 7.00 -16.15
C GLY A 315 0.04 8.15 -16.87
N LYS A 316 -0.38 9.36 -16.50
CA LYS A 316 0.18 10.63 -16.98
C LYS A 316 0.73 11.42 -15.81
N ILE A 317 1.95 11.92 -15.92
CA ILE A 317 2.50 12.87 -14.95
C ILE A 317 1.72 14.18 -15.08
N GLU A 318 0.96 14.55 -14.05
CA GLU A 318 0.19 15.81 -14.02
C GLU A 318 1.07 16.98 -13.59
N ARG A 319 1.91 16.74 -12.58
CA ARG A 319 2.84 17.77 -12.08
C ARG A 319 4.02 17.13 -11.34
N THR A 320 5.10 17.89 -11.26
CA THR A 320 6.26 17.59 -10.41
C THR A 320 6.33 18.63 -9.30
N VAL A 321 6.43 18.18 -8.06
CA VAL A 321 6.51 19.01 -6.87
C VAL A 321 7.94 18.88 -6.32
N PRO A 322 8.78 19.95 -6.38
CA PRO A 322 10.09 19.92 -5.72
C PRO A 322 9.94 19.69 -4.21
N ASN A 323 10.74 18.80 -3.66
CA ASN A 323 10.90 18.73 -2.21
C ASN A 323 11.83 19.87 -1.79
N THR A 324 11.24 21.00 -1.47
CA THR A 324 11.96 22.01 -0.68
C THR A 324 12.11 21.40 0.69
N GLY A 325 13.33 20.91 1.00
CA GLY A 325 13.62 20.32 2.30
C GLY A 325 12.96 21.16 3.37
N ALA A 326 12.22 20.53 4.27
CA ALA A 326 11.62 21.23 5.40
C ALA A 326 12.73 22.01 6.09
N SER A 327 12.73 23.32 5.90
CA SER A 327 13.47 24.21 6.77
C SER A 327 12.90 23.98 8.16
N THR A 328 13.62 23.17 8.93
CA THR A 328 13.43 23.15 10.38
C THR A 328 13.75 24.55 10.88
N ASN A 329 12.71 25.35 11.06
CA ASN A 329 12.72 26.49 11.96
C ASN A 329 12.01 26.10 13.24
#